data_e18162726d27ad1da54f07b1dc2ff0aa
#
_entry.id   e18162726d27ad1da54f07b1dc2ff0aa
#
_cell.length_a   1.000
_cell.length_b   1.000
_cell.length_c   1.000
_cell.angle_alpha   90.00
_cell.angle_beta   90.00
_cell.angle_gamma   90.00
#
_symmetry.space_group_name_H-M   'P 1'
#
loop_
_entity.id
_entity.type
_entity.pdbx_description
1 polymer ?
#
loop_
_entity_poly.entity_id
_entity_poly.type
_entity_poly.pdbx_seq_one_letter_code
_entity_poly.pdbx_strand_id
1 'polypeptide(L)'
;HDTEFFGLLRDAAHEQGITDIRSFGEKAGSDIALKRATLHDACSCVTADVRGQEVTYKLGAAGKHVVVNSLAVLGACEAAGADLAKCALALADITPPSGRGVRHSLNVDGLGVTVIDESYNANPASMGAALEMLGASQPSGRGRRIAVLGDMLELGDHSDRLHGELVEPLQAAQVDLVFACGPAMNALWQNLPAAVRGAYAPSSVELIAPLLESIQANDIIMIKGSLGSRMAPVVEAIIKQYGGISGG
;
A
#
# COMPACT_ATOMS: atom_id res chain seq x y z
N HIS A 1 12.85 13.45 4.46
CA HIS A 1 13.71 14.35 3.66
C HIS A 1 13.29 14.40 2.18
N ASP A 2 12.58 13.38 1.70
CA ASP A 2 12.26 13.23 0.27
C ASP A 2 11.02 14.01 -0.17
N THR A 3 10.22 14.52 0.76
CA THR A 3 9.01 15.28 0.45
C THR A 3 9.30 16.76 0.18
N GLU A 4 8.45 17.43 -0.59
CA GLU A 4 8.48 18.88 -0.80
C GLU A 4 8.25 19.69 0.48
N PHE A 5 7.57 19.09 1.48
CA PHE A 5 7.25 19.71 2.76
C PHE A 5 8.40 19.65 3.78
N PHE A 6 9.51 18.99 3.48
CA PHE A 6 10.61 18.84 4.44
C PHE A 6 11.14 20.19 4.92
N GLY A 7 11.37 21.13 3.99
CA GLY A 7 11.85 22.47 4.34
C GLY A 7 10.88 23.20 5.28
N LEU A 8 9.59 23.19 4.95
CA LEU A 8 8.54 23.81 5.77
C LEU A 8 8.49 23.22 7.18
N LEU A 9 8.52 21.88 7.29
CA LEU A 9 8.47 21.20 8.59
C LEU A 9 9.71 21.46 9.45
N ARG A 10 10.89 21.46 8.84
CA ARG A 10 12.15 21.80 9.51
C ARG A 10 12.14 23.23 10.03
N ASP A 11 11.73 24.18 9.21
CA ASP A 11 11.71 25.60 9.56
C ASP A 11 10.69 25.87 10.67
N ALA A 12 9.49 25.26 10.59
CA ALA A 12 8.51 25.33 11.68
C ALA A 12 9.02 24.71 13.00
N ALA A 13 9.78 23.63 12.94
CA ALA A 13 10.39 23.03 14.12
C ALA A 13 11.43 23.97 14.76
N HIS A 14 12.27 24.61 13.95
CA HIS A 14 13.24 25.60 14.42
C HIS A 14 12.57 26.82 15.07
N GLU A 15 11.46 27.30 14.50
CA GLU A 15 10.67 28.40 15.09
C GLU A 15 10.12 28.04 16.47
N GLN A 16 9.86 26.75 16.72
CA GLN A 16 9.45 26.24 18.03
C GLN A 16 10.64 25.88 18.95
N GLY A 17 11.88 26.22 18.57
CA GLY A 17 13.09 25.97 19.36
C GLY A 17 13.57 24.51 19.32
N ILE A 18 13.03 23.67 18.42
CA ILE A 18 13.50 22.30 18.22
C ILE A 18 14.77 22.33 17.38
N THR A 19 15.91 21.94 17.96
CA THR A 19 17.21 21.96 17.29
C THR A 19 17.72 20.58 16.89
N ASP A 20 17.29 19.50 17.57
CA ASP A 20 17.65 18.13 17.22
C ASP A 20 16.60 17.55 16.28
N ILE A 21 16.80 17.80 14.98
CA ILE A 21 15.93 17.33 13.90
C ILE A 21 16.68 16.23 13.15
N ARG A 22 16.03 15.09 12.97
CA ARG A 22 16.59 13.94 12.26
C ARG A 22 15.77 13.66 11.01
N SER A 23 16.43 13.84 9.87
CA SER A 23 15.84 13.59 8.57
C SER A 23 16.06 12.14 8.14
N PHE A 24 15.12 11.56 7.42
CA PHE A 24 15.24 10.22 6.84
C PHE A 24 14.77 10.21 5.39
N GLY A 25 15.28 9.27 4.60
CA GLY A 25 14.87 9.11 3.20
C GLY A 25 15.95 8.54 2.30
N GLU A 26 15.69 8.64 0.99
CA GLU A 26 16.58 8.19 -0.09
C GLU A 26 17.54 9.28 -0.55
N LYS A 27 17.18 10.56 -0.36
CA LYS A 27 18.00 11.67 -0.80
C LYS A 27 19.33 11.76 -0.04
N ALA A 28 20.36 12.13 -0.76
CA ALA A 28 21.65 12.43 -0.17
C ALA A 28 21.55 13.53 0.90
N GLY A 29 22.24 13.37 2.01
CA GLY A 29 22.22 14.31 3.12
C GLY A 29 21.10 14.04 4.15
N SER A 30 20.33 12.97 4.02
CA SER A 30 19.47 12.48 5.09
C SER A 30 20.31 11.95 6.26
N ASP A 31 19.92 12.24 7.50
CA ASP A 31 20.60 11.72 8.71
C ASP A 31 20.46 10.21 8.83
N ILE A 32 19.30 9.69 8.39
CA ILE A 32 19.03 8.26 8.24
C ILE A 32 18.78 7.99 6.76
N ALA A 33 19.81 7.53 6.06
CA ALA A 33 19.81 7.41 4.62
C ALA A 33 19.64 5.96 4.15
N LEU A 34 18.72 5.71 3.22
CA LEU A 34 18.65 4.44 2.52
C LEU A 34 19.87 4.26 1.62
N LYS A 35 20.64 3.21 1.82
CA LYS A 35 21.75 2.83 0.92
C LYS A 35 21.31 1.83 -0.13
N ARG A 36 20.56 0.82 0.27
CA ARG A 36 20.07 -0.23 -0.62
C ARG A 36 18.82 -0.90 -0.04
N ALA A 37 17.89 -1.25 -0.90
CA ALA A 37 16.78 -2.14 -0.57
C ALA A 37 16.60 -3.20 -1.64
N THR A 38 16.35 -4.44 -1.22
CA THR A 38 15.91 -5.54 -2.08
C THR A 38 14.53 -5.94 -1.60
N LEU A 39 13.54 -5.78 -2.48
CA LEU A 39 12.13 -6.07 -2.18
C LEU A 39 11.83 -7.52 -2.60
N HIS A 40 11.15 -8.26 -1.72
CA HIS A 40 10.61 -9.60 -1.95
C HIS A 40 9.10 -9.58 -1.72
N ASP A 41 8.40 -10.66 -2.07
CA ASP A 41 6.94 -10.73 -1.98
C ASP A 41 6.39 -10.51 -0.56
N ALA A 42 7.10 -10.97 0.47
CA ALA A 42 6.63 -10.93 1.87
C ALA A 42 7.57 -10.16 2.82
N CYS A 43 8.75 -9.74 2.36
CA CYS A 43 9.74 -9.07 3.20
C CYS A 43 10.65 -8.17 2.36
N SER A 44 11.51 -7.40 3.01
CA SER A 44 12.55 -6.62 2.35
C SER A 44 13.89 -6.78 3.07
N CYS A 45 15.00 -6.72 2.33
CA CYS A 45 16.34 -6.61 2.89
C CYS A 45 16.83 -5.18 2.69
N VAL A 46 17.18 -4.50 3.77
CA VAL A 46 17.49 -3.07 3.78
C VAL A 46 18.90 -2.84 4.33
N THR A 47 19.65 -1.97 3.67
CA THR A 47 20.90 -1.39 4.22
C THR A 47 20.68 0.12 4.33
N ALA A 48 20.85 0.66 5.53
CA ALA A 48 20.70 2.08 5.83
C ALA A 48 21.95 2.60 6.55
N ASP A 49 22.24 3.87 6.34
CA ASP A 49 23.18 4.63 7.15
C ASP A 49 22.39 5.38 8.22
N VAL A 50 22.65 5.13 9.48
CA VAL A 50 22.05 5.81 10.62
C VAL A 50 23.11 6.68 11.27
N ARG A 51 23.23 7.93 10.78
CA ARG A 51 24.20 8.92 11.27
C ARG A 51 25.66 8.41 11.29
N GLY A 52 26.08 7.76 10.20
CA GLY A 52 27.42 7.21 10.04
C GLY A 52 27.60 5.76 10.52
N GLN A 53 26.56 5.15 11.07
CA GLN A 53 26.54 3.73 11.39
C GLN A 53 25.74 2.97 10.33
N GLU A 54 26.41 2.10 9.57
CA GLU A 54 25.71 1.24 8.61
C GLU A 54 25.04 0.07 9.31
N VAL A 55 23.74 -0.09 9.00
CA VAL A 55 22.88 -1.14 9.57
C VAL A 55 22.22 -1.90 8.42
N THR A 56 22.43 -3.22 8.36
CA THR A 56 21.75 -4.10 7.42
C THR A 56 20.76 -4.98 8.17
N TYR A 57 19.52 -5.03 7.71
CA TYR A 57 18.45 -5.77 8.40
C TYR A 57 17.43 -6.34 7.43
N LYS A 58 16.73 -7.36 7.90
CA LYS A 58 15.50 -7.87 7.30
C LYS A 58 14.33 -7.04 7.85
N LEU A 59 13.43 -6.64 6.97
CA LEU A 59 12.15 -6.03 7.31
C LEU A 59 11.05 -7.05 7.01
N GLY A 60 10.25 -7.43 8.00
CA GLY A 60 9.20 -8.45 7.89
C GLY A 60 7.97 -8.00 7.09
N ALA A 61 8.13 -7.01 6.21
CA ALA A 61 7.08 -6.50 5.35
C ALA A 61 7.64 -6.13 3.98
N ALA A 62 6.80 -6.24 2.96
CA ALA A 62 7.12 -5.85 1.59
C ALA A 62 6.71 -4.39 1.31
N GLY A 63 7.35 -3.80 0.31
CA GLY A 63 6.99 -2.50 -0.23
C GLY A 63 7.96 -1.37 0.12
N LYS A 64 8.22 -0.54 -0.90
CA LYS A 64 9.18 0.58 -0.80
C LYS A 64 8.80 1.57 0.31
N HIS A 65 7.50 1.87 0.49
CA HIS A 65 7.03 2.78 1.53
C HIS A 65 7.29 2.23 2.94
N VAL A 66 7.22 0.90 3.15
CA VAL A 66 7.54 0.27 4.44
C VAL A 66 9.03 0.37 4.73
N VAL A 67 9.87 0.21 3.69
CA VAL A 67 11.32 0.43 3.81
C VAL A 67 11.62 1.86 4.26
N VAL A 68 11.03 2.88 3.62
CA VAL A 68 11.23 4.28 4.02
C VAL A 68 10.73 4.54 5.44
N ASN A 69 9.58 3.99 5.83
CA ASN A 69 9.07 4.11 7.20
C ASN A 69 9.98 3.44 8.23
N SER A 70 10.64 2.34 7.89
CA SER A 70 11.59 1.68 8.80
C SER A 70 12.82 2.54 9.11
N LEU A 71 13.21 3.44 8.20
CA LEU A 71 14.27 4.42 8.47
C LEU A 71 13.86 5.39 9.58
N ALA A 72 12.59 5.86 9.57
CA ALA A 72 12.06 6.72 10.64
C ALA A 72 12.08 5.99 11.99
N VAL A 73 11.75 4.69 12.01
CA VAL A 73 11.83 3.88 13.24
C VAL A 73 13.25 3.80 13.75
N LEU A 74 14.23 3.50 12.89
CA LEU A 74 15.65 3.46 13.30
C LEU A 74 16.14 4.83 13.79
N GLY A 75 15.72 5.93 13.14
CA GLY A 75 16.03 7.28 13.61
C GLY A 75 15.44 7.59 14.97
N ALA A 76 14.21 7.16 15.24
CA ALA A 76 13.58 7.29 16.55
C ALA A 76 14.29 6.44 17.62
N CYS A 77 14.69 5.21 17.30
CA CYS A 77 15.47 4.35 18.17
C CYS A 77 16.83 4.97 18.52
N GLU A 78 17.53 5.52 17.54
CA GLU A 78 18.81 6.20 17.74
C GLU A 78 18.63 7.43 18.62
N ALA A 79 17.58 8.24 18.35
CA ALA A 79 17.23 9.40 19.18
C ALA A 79 16.97 9.05 20.66
N ALA A 80 16.36 7.89 20.89
CA ALA A 80 16.09 7.39 22.24
C ALA A 80 17.30 6.70 22.90
N GLY A 81 18.46 6.61 22.22
CA GLY A 81 19.65 5.93 22.72
C GLY A 81 19.51 4.40 22.76
N ALA A 82 18.61 3.84 21.96
CA ALA A 82 18.42 2.40 21.90
C ALA A 82 19.54 1.70 21.10
N ASP A 83 19.76 0.42 21.39
CA ASP A 83 20.69 -0.43 20.64
C ASP A 83 20.14 -0.68 19.22
N LEU A 84 20.77 -0.07 18.21
CA LEU A 84 20.32 -0.17 16.83
C LEU A 84 20.33 -1.60 16.29
N ALA A 85 21.24 -2.46 16.75
CA ALA A 85 21.27 -3.86 16.31
C ALA A 85 20.02 -4.61 16.79
N LYS A 86 19.59 -4.37 18.04
CA LYS A 86 18.36 -4.94 18.58
C LYS A 86 17.12 -4.39 17.88
N CYS A 87 17.08 -3.08 17.62
CA CYS A 87 15.99 -2.47 16.88
C CYS A 87 15.89 -3.05 15.45
N ALA A 88 17.02 -3.18 14.77
CA ALA A 88 17.09 -3.78 13.44
C ALA A 88 16.63 -5.25 13.41
N LEU A 89 16.99 -6.04 14.42
CA LEU A 89 16.51 -7.42 14.56
C LEU A 89 14.99 -7.48 14.77
N ALA A 90 14.43 -6.60 15.60
CA ALA A 90 12.99 -6.55 15.84
C ALA A 90 12.18 -6.19 14.58
N LEU A 91 12.76 -5.45 13.64
CA LEU A 91 12.11 -5.14 12.37
C LEU A 91 11.88 -6.38 11.48
N ALA A 92 12.60 -7.48 11.72
CA ALA A 92 12.38 -8.74 10.99
C ALA A 92 11.05 -9.43 11.37
N ASP A 93 10.55 -9.17 12.57
CA ASP A 93 9.33 -9.77 13.11
C ASP A 93 8.07 -8.90 12.89
N ILE A 94 8.23 -7.74 12.25
CA ILE A 94 7.10 -6.88 11.91
C ILE A 94 6.22 -7.60 10.89
N THR A 95 4.95 -7.77 11.26
CA THR A 95 3.90 -8.18 10.33
C THR A 95 3.06 -6.95 9.97
N PRO A 96 2.71 -6.76 8.69
CA PRO A 96 1.82 -5.67 8.31
C PRO A 96 0.53 -5.73 9.14
N PRO A 97 0.07 -4.62 9.72
CA PRO A 97 -1.25 -4.58 10.35
C PRO A 97 -2.34 -4.93 9.32
N SER A 98 -3.47 -5.47 9.79
CA SER A 98 -4.64 -5.71 8.93
C SER A 98 -4.96 -4.48 8.08
N GLY A 99 -5.24 -4.69 6.80
CA GLY A 99 -5.50 -3.62 5.85
C GLY A 99 -4.28 -2.83 5.36
N ARG A 100 -3.06 -3.29 5.62
CA ARG A 100 -1.82 -2.61 5.22
C ARG A 100 -0.84 -3.56 4.53
N GLY A 101 -1.21 -4.05 3.35
CA GLY A 101 -0.36 -4.89 2.51
C GLY A 101 -0.38 -6.37 2.88
N VAL A 102 -1.34 -6.82 3.68
CA VAL A 102 -1.51 -8.24 4.00
C VAL A 102 -1.91 -8.99 2.73
N ARG A 103 -1.21 -10.09 2.44
CA ARG A 103 -1.53 -10.96 1.32
C ARG A 103 -2.24 -12.22 1.80
N HIS A 104 -3.41 -12.49 1.22
CA HIS A 104 -4.17 -13.70 1.46
C HIS A 104 -4.08 -14.59 0.21
N SER A 105 -3.58 -15.81 0.38
CA SER A 105 -3.60 -16.83 -0.68
C SER A 105 -4.86 -17.67 -0.52
N LEU A 106 -5.74 -17.60 -1.48
CA LEU A 106 -7.06 -18.26 -1.49
C LEU A 106 -7.12 -19.27 -2.63
N ASN A 107 -8.17 -20.07 -2.69
CA ASN A 107 -8.35 -21.09 -3.70
C ASN A 107 -9.68 -20.93 -4.42
N VAL A 108 -9.63 -20.88 -5.75
CA VAL A 108 -10.79 -20.89 -6.65
C VAL A 108 -10.63 -22.07 -7.60
N ASP A 109 -11.53 -23.03 -7.54
CA ASP A 109 -11.54 -24.24 -8.41
C ASP A 109 -10.21 -25.02 -8.43
N GLY A 110 -9.51 -25.09 -7.29
CA GLY A 110 -8.23 -25.78 -7.18
C GLY A 110 -7.02 -24.96 -7.58
N LEU A 111 -7.20 -23.69 -8.00
CA LEU A 111 -6.14 -22.76 -8.40
C LEU A 111 -6.08 -21.56 -7.47
N GLY A 112 -4.89 -20.95 -7.36
CA GLY A 112 -4.63 -19.85 -6.44
C GLY A 112 -5.30 -18.54 -6.88
N VAL A 113 -5.76 -17.75 -5.90
CA VAL A 113 -6.09 -16.34 -6.04
C VAL A 113 -5.36 -15.59 -4.93
N THR A 114 -4.77 -14.45 -5.26
CA THR A 114 -4.09 -13.61 -4.27
C THR A 114 -4.90 -12.35 -4.01
N VAL A 115 -5.24 -12.11 -2.73
CA VAL A 115 -5.85 -10.83 -2.30
C VAL A 115 -4.80 -10.02 -1.56
N ILE A 116 -4.61 -8.78 -1.97
CA ILE A 116 -3.75 -7.79 -1.32
C ILE A 116 -4.65 -6.82 -0.58
N ASP A 117 -4.63 -6.92 0.75
CA ASP A 117 -5.46 -6.11 1.64
C ASP A 117 -4.76 -4.79 1.99
N GLU A 118 -5.18 -3.71 1.35
CA GLU A 118 -4.79 -2.32 1.59
C GLU A 118 -5.99 -1.49 2.11
N SER A 119 -6.97 -2.13 2.72
CA SER A 119 -8.29 -1.58 3.05
C SER A 119 -8.31 -0.60 4.21
N TYR A 120 -7.19 -0.40 4.92
CA TYR A 120 -7.17 0.43 6.13
C TYR A 120 -7.32 1.92 5.85
N ASN A 121 -6.59 2.47 4.88
CA ASN A 121 -6.64 3.89 4.55
C ASN A 121 -6.16 4.16 3.12
N ALA A 122 -6.55 5.32 2.56
CA ALA A 122 -6.14 5.76 1.23
C ALA A 122 -5.91 7.26 1.17
N ASN A 123 -4.86 7.63 0.45
CA ASN A 123 -4.60 8.97 -0.05
C ASN A 123 -3.93 8.85 -1.44
N PRO A 124 -3.78 9.91 -2.23
CA PRO A 124 -3.25 9.83 -3.58
C PRO A 124 -1.89 9.12 -3.67
N ALA A 125 -0.94 9.44 -2.79
CA ALA A 125 0.39 8.84 -2.78
C ALA A 125 0.34 7.34 -2.46
N SER A 126 -0.43 6.94 -1.45
CA SER A 126 -0.57 5.53 -1.07
C SER A 126 -1.37 4.72 -2.09
N MET A 127 -2.31 5.35 -2.81
CA MET A 127 -3.05 4.72 -3.89
C MET A 127 -2.11 4.43 -5.06
N GLY A 128 -1.29 5.40 -5.47
CA GLY A 128 -0.27 5.21 -6.50
C GLY A 128 0.71 4.09 -6.15
N ALA A 129 1.24 4.07 -4.94
CA ALA A 129 2.17 3.04 -4.48
C ALA A 129 1.54 1.62 -4.48
N ALA A 130 0.27 1.49 -4.10
CA ALA A 130 -0.44 0.21 -4.12
C ALA A 130 -0.71 -0.27 -5.56
N LEU A 131 -1.03 0.63 -6.48
CA LEU A 131 -1.20 0.30 -7.89
C LEU A 131 0.13 -0.09 -8.54
N GLU A 132 1.23 0.60 -8.21
CA GLU A 132 2.58 0.20 -8.66
C GLU A 132 2.93 -1.21 -8.17
N MET A 133 2.65 -1.53 -6.91
CA MET A 133 2.84 -2.87 -6.34
C MET A 133 1.96 -3.93 -7.04
N LEU A 134 0.71 -3.61 -7.37
CA LEU A 134 -0.16 -4.48 -8.15
C LEU A 134 0.41 -4.71 -9.54
N GLY A 135 0.89 -3.66 -10.21
CA GLY A 135 1.53 -3.74 -11.52
C GLY A 135 2.79 -4.61 -11.55
N ALA A 136 3.58 -4.57 -10.48
CA ALA A 136 4.77 -5.41 -10.32
C ALA A 136 4.44 -6.89 -10.08
N SER A 137 3.22 -7.19 -9.63
CA SER A 137 2.78 -8.57 -9.40
C SER A 137 2.54 -9.31 -10.73
N GLN A 138 2.86 -10.61 -10.77
CA GLN A 138 2.74 -11.43 -11.97
C GLN A 138 1.64 -12.50 -11.78
N PRO A 139 0.43 -12.29 -12.33
CA PRO A 139 -0.60 -13.32 -12.33
C PRO A 139 -0.13 -14.55 -13.14
N SER A 140 -0.47 -15.75 -12.69
CA SER A 140 -0.15 -16.98 -13.39
C SER A 140 -1.17 -17.26 -14.50
N GLY A 141 -0.75 -17.91 -15.58
CA GLY A 141 -1.65 -18.39 -16.63
C GLY A 141 -2.50 -17.29 -17.26
N ARG A 142 -3.82 -17.34 -17.07
CA ARG A 142 -4.79 -16.35 -17.54
C ARG A 142 -5.31 -15.44 -16.42
N GLY A 143 -4.64 -15.41 -15.27
CA GLY A 143 -5.00 -14.53 -14.16
C GLY A 143 -4.88 -13.05 -14.52
N ARG A 144 -5.67 -12.23 -13.85
CA ARG A 144 -5.80 -10.79 -14.09
C ARG A 144 -5.32 -10.00 -12.90
N ARG A 145 -4.96 -8.73 -13.13
CA ARG A 145 -4.78 -7.72 -12.08
C ARG A 145 -6.10 -6.97 -11.89
N ILE A 146 -6.67 -7.08 -10.70
CA ILE A 146 -7.96 -6.46 -10.36
C ILE A 146 -7.72 -5.42 -9.28
N ALA A 147 -8.16 -4.18 -9.51
CA ALA A 147 -8.16 -3.12 -8.52
C ALA A 147 -9.58 -2.89 -7.99
N VAL A 148 -9.76 -2.94 -6.67
CA VAL A 148 -11.02 -2.68 -5.96
C VAL A 148 -10.83 -1.45 -5.10
N LEU A 149 -11.39 -0.32 -5.52
CA LEU A 149 -11.07 1.00 -5.00
C LEU A 149 -12.27 1.67 -4.34
N GLY A 150 -12.08 2.13 -3.11
CA GLY A 150 -13.01 3.00 -2.39
C GLY A 150 -12.47 4.43 -2.29
N ASP A 151 -13.35 5.37 -1.96
CA ASP A 151 -13.02 6.80 -1.87
C ASP A 151 -11.75 7.08 -1.05
N MET A 152 -10.99 8.07 -1.51
CA MET A 152 -10.01 8.79 -0.72
C MET A 152 -10.71 9.96 -0.04
N LEU A 153 -10.79 9.93 1.28
CA LEU A 153 -11.44 10.99 2.07
C LEU A 153 -10.46 12.10 2.44
N GLU A 154 -11.00 13.20 2.98
CA GLU A 154 -10.23 14.36 3.49
C GLU A 154 -9.41 15.11 2.41
N LEU A 155 -9.83 15.06 1.15
CA LEU A 155 -9.17 15.74 0.03
C LEU A 155 -9.73 17.13 -0.30
N GLY A 156 -10.81 17.56 0.40
CA GLY A 156 -11.45 18.85 0.18
C GLY A 156 -11.87 19.04 -1.29
N ASP A 157 -11.74 20.27 -1.80
CA ASP A 157 -12.14 20.67 -3.16
C ASP A 157 -11.34 19.96 -4.27
N HIS A 158 -10.25 19.28 -3.92
CA HIS A 158 -9.42 18.54 -4.89
C HIS A 158 -9.88 17.10 -5.11
N SER A 159 -10.92 16.65 -4.40
CA SER A 159 -11.36 15.24 -4.39
C SER A 159 -11.60 14.69 -5.79
N ASP A 160 -12.48 15.30 -6.58
CA ASP A 160 -12.85 14.79 -7.90
C ASP A 160 -11.66 14.72 -8.85
N ARG A 161 -10.81 15.75 -8.82
CA ARG A 161 -9.58 15.78 -9.65
C ARG A 161 -8.65 14.63 -9.28
N LEU A 162 -8.35 14.47 -7.99
CA LEU A 162 -7.41 13.45 -7.50
C LEU A 162 -7.92 12.02 -7.72
N HIS A 163 -9.24 11.79 -7.64
CA HIS A 163 -9.83 10.50 -8.02
C HIS A 163 -9.75 10.27 -9.54
N GLY A 164 -10.04 11.28 -10.34
CA GLY A 164 -9.94 11.19 -11.80
C GLY A 164 -8.51 10.90 -12.29
N GLU A 165 -7.50 11.45 -11.63
CA GLU A 165 -6.08 11.23 -11.93
C GLU A 165 -5.61 9.78 -11.71
N LEU A 166 -6.38 8.93 -11.00
CA LEU A 166 -6.05 7.51 -10.81
C LEU A 166 -6.10 6.68 -12.12
N VAL A 167 -6.65 7.22 -13.20
CA VAL A 167 -6.65 6.54 -14.52
C VAL A 167 -5.23 6.25 -14.98
N GLU A 168 -4.32 7.21 -14.86
CA GLU A 168 -2.93 7.06 -15.31
C GLU A 168 -2.18 5.95 -14.55
N PRO A 169 -2.13 5.92 -13.22
CA PRO A 169 -1.48 4.83 -12.48
C PRO A 169 -2.15 3.47 -12.69
N LEU A 170 -3.46 3.39 -12.91
CA LEU A 170 -4.15 2.14 -13.26
C LEU A 170 -3.69 1.60 -14.62
N GLN A 171 -3.53 2.47 -15.62
CA GLN A 171 -3.02 2.10 -16.94
C GLN A 171 -1.54 1.69 -16.86
N ALA A 172 -0.70 2.43 -16.14
CA ALA A 172 0.70 2.10 -15.94
C ALA A 172 0.88 0.74 -15.24
N ALA A 173 0.01 0.40 -14.29
CA ALA A 173 -0.03 -0.88 -13.60
C ALA A 173 -0.62 -2.02 -14.46
N GLN A 174 -1.10 -1.72 -15.66
CA GLN A 174 -1.77 -2.70 -16.55
C GLN A 174 -2.89 -3.45 -15.81
N VAL A 175 -3.77 -2.71 -15.13
CA VAL A 175 -4.92 -3.28 -14.44
C VAL A 175 -5.95 -3.73 -15.48
N ASP A 176 -6.39 -4.99 -15.37
CA ASP A 176 -7.34 -5.60 -16.31
C ASP A 176 -8.79 -5.25 -15.96
N LEU A 177 -9.13 -5.18 -14.67
CA LEU A 177 -10.46 -4.81 -14.21
C LEU A 177 -10.40 -3.87 -12.99
N VAL A 178 -11.29 -2.88 -12.99
CA VAL A 178 -11.47 -1.93 -11.90
C VAL A 178 -12.88 -2.05 -11.35
N PHE A 179 -12.97 -2.27 -10.05
CA PHE A 179 -14.19 -2.16 -9.26
C PHE A 179 -14.07 -0.90 -8.40
N ALA A 180 -15.08 -0.05 -8.41
CA ALA A 180 -15.03 1.21 -7.68
C ALA A 180 -16.29 1.43 -6.85
N CYS A 181 -16.14 1.98 -5.64
CA CYS A 181 -17.27 2.35 -4.82
C CYS A 181 -17.07 3.67 -4.08
N GLY A 182 -18.17 4.37 -3.89
CA GLY A 182 -18.23 5.65 -3.23
C GLY A 182 -18.46 6.82 -4.19
N PRO A 183 -19.05 7.93 -3.70
CA PRO A 183 -19.45 9.05 -4.54
C PRO A 183 -18.25 9.73 -5.26
N ALA A 184 -17.10 9.85 -4.60
CA ALA A 184 -15.92 10.50 -5.19
C ALA A 184 -15.24 9.62 -6.26
N MET A 185 -15.31 8.30 -6.15
CA MET A 185 -14.86 7.37 -7.18
C MET A 185 -15.63 7.47 -8.50
N ASN A 186 -16.78 8.16 -8.53
CA ASN A 186 -17.47 8.43 -9.78
C ASN A 186 -16.59 9.23 -10.76
N ALA A 187 -15.75 10.13 -10.28
CA ALA A 187 -14.82 10.88 -11.11
C ALA A 187 -13.81 9.96 -11.84
N LEU A 188 -13.28 8.97 -11.14
CA LEU A 188 -12.47 7.92 -11.77
C LEU A 188 -13.29 7.12 -12.77
N TRP A 189 -14.47 6.63 -12.35
CA TRP A 189 -15.31 5.73 -13.15
C TRP A 189 -15.69 6.29 -14.51
N GLN A 190 -16.03 7.58 -14.57
CA GLN A 190 -16.38 8.25 -15.82
C GLN A 190 -15.20 8.33 -16.80
N ASN A 191 -13.97 8.39 -16.30
CA ASN A 191 -12.76 8.51 -17.10
C ASN A 191 -12.11 7.17 -17.47
N LEU A 192 -12.54 6.05 -16.87
CA LEU A 192 -12.01 4.73 -17.19
C LEU A 192 -12.45 4.28 -18.59
N PRO A 193 -11.56 3.62 -19.38
CA PRO A 193 -11.96 2.91 -20.59
C PRO A 193 -12.97 1.82 -20.27
N ALA A 194 -14.00 1.65 -21.12
CA ALA A 194 -15.05 0.65 -20.92
C ALA A 194 -14.50 -0.78 -20.76
N ALA A 195 -13.40 -1.10 -21.43
CA ALA A 195 -12.79 -2.43 -21.43
C ALA A 195 -12.25 -2.86 -20.05
N VAL A 196 -11.91 -1.91 -19.18
CA VAL A 196 -11.37 -2.19 -17.83
C VAL A 196 -12.40 -1.98 -16.73
N ARG A 197 -13.64 -1.62 -17.06
CA ARG A 197 -14.71 -1.41 -16.07
C ARG A 197 -15.30 -2.76 -15.64
N GLY A 198 -15.10 -3.12 -14.37
CA GLY A 198 -15.79 -4.24 -13.73
C GLY A 198 -17.18 -3.81 -13.26
N ALA A 199 -17.26 -3.16 -12.10
CA ALA A 199 -18.51 -2.59 -11.58
C ALA A 199 -18.26 -1.31 -10.78
N TYR A 200 -19.30 -0.46 -10.70
CA TYR A 200 -19.35 0.70 -9.81
C TYR A 200 -20.58 0.58 -8.90
N ALA A 201 -20.38 0.89 -7.62
CA ALA A 201 -21.45 0.87 -6.62
C ALA A 201 -21.37 2.09 -5.69
N PRO A 202 -22.50 2.52 -5.08
CA PRO A 202 -22.49 3.60 -4.09
C PRO A 202 -21.70 3.28 -2.84
N SER A 203 -21.60 2.00 -2.47
CA SER A 203 -20.91 1.54 -1.26
C SER A 203 -20.09 0.27 -1.50
N SER A 204 -19.15 0.00 -0.60
CA SER A 204 -18.34 -1.22 -0.64
C SER A 204 -19.18 -2.50 -0.50
N VAL A 205 -20.25 -2.46 0.29
CA VAL A 205 -21.13 -3.62 0.48
C VAL A 205 -21.84 -4.02 -0.80
N GLU A 206 -22.34 -3.04 -1.56
CA GLU A 206 -23.03 -3.28 -2.84
C GLU A 206 -22.06 -3.76 -3.93
N LEU A 207 -20.76 -3.49 -3.78
CA LEU A 207 -19.72 -3.95 -4.70
C LEU A 207 -19.38 -5.43 -4.52
N ILE A 208 -19.68 -6.03 -3.36
CA ILE A 208 -19.28 -7.40 -3.02
C ILE A 208 -19.82 -8.42 -4.04
N ALA A 209 -21.13 -8.41 -4.31
CA ALA A 209 -21.75 -9.43 -5.17
C ALA A 209 -21.14 -9.41 -6.59
N PRO A 210 -21.10 -8.28 -7.33
CA PRO A 210 -20.54 -8.25 -8.68
C PRO A 210 -19.03 -8.57 -8.69
N LEU A 211 -18.30 -8.26 -7.61
CA LEU A 211 -16.89 -8.63 -7.50
C LEU A 211 -16.72 -10.14 -7.36
N LEU A 212 -17.44 -10.78 -6.44
CA LEU A 212 -17.36 -12.24 -6.22
C LEU A 212 -17.73 -13.04 -7.48
N GLU A 213 -18.72 -12.59 -8.25
CA GLU A 213 -19.12 -13.22 -9.53
C GLU A 213 -18.05 -13.11 -10.60
N SER A 214 -17.15 -12.12 -10.51
CA SER A 214 -16.12 -11.88 -11.52
C SER A 214 -14.80 -12.58 -11.25
N ILE A 215 -14.52 -12.97 -10.01
CA ILE A 215 -13.23 -13.55 -9.60
C ILE A 215 -12.98 -14.87 -10.32
N GLN A 216 -11.77 -15.01 -10.86
CA GLN A 216 -11.32 -16.21 -11.56
C GLN A 216 -10.01 -16.71 -10.97
N ALA A 217 -9.69 -17.96 -11.29
CA ALA A 217 -8.44 -18.58 -10.89
C ALA A 217 -7.22 -17.77 -11.36
N ASN A 218 -6.22 -17.68 -10.49
CA ASN A 218 -4.97 -16.96 -10.67
C ASN A 218 -5.07 -15.41 -10.68
N ASP A 219 -6.24 -14.85 -10.40
CA ASP A 219 -6.38 -13.40 -10.24
C ASP A 219 -5.55 -12.87 -9.05
N ILE A 220 -5.03 -11.66 -9.21
CA ILE A 220 -4.43 -10.87 -8.13
C ILE A 220 -5.33 -9.66 -7.92
N ILE A 221 -5.90 -9.56 -6.72
CA ILE A 221 -6.93 -8.58 -6.36
C ILE A 221 -6.36 -7.66 -5.29
N MET A 222 -6.25 -6.37 -5.56
CA MET A 222 -5.85 -5.36 -4.58
C MET A 222 -7.08 -4.56 -4.15
N ILE A 223 -7.29 -4.44 -2.83
CA ILE A 223 -8.45 -3.75 -2.24
C ILE A 223 -7.95 -2.57 -1.42
N LYS A 224 -8.37 -1.35 -1.79
CA LYS A 224 -7.91 -0.13 -1.12
C LYS A 224 -8.98 0.95 -1.07
N GLY A 225 -9.01 1.68 0.05
CA GLY A 225 -9.86 2.85 0.26
C GLY A 225 -9.60 3.48 1.62
N SER A 226 -10.10 4.68 1.84
CA SER A 226 -10.06 5.31 3.17
C SER A 226 -10.86 4.51 4.19
N LEU A 227 -10.54 4.63 5.47
CA LEU A 227 -11.24 3.92 6.54
C LEU A 227 -12.76 4.10 6.47
N GLY A 228 -13.20 5.33 6.18
CA GLY A 228 -14.63 5.64 6.04
C GLY A 228 -15.30 5.02 4.82
N SER A 229 -14.58 4.61 3.78
CA SER A 229 -15.13 3.87 2.63
C SER A 229 -15.38 2.38 2.92
N ARG A 230 -14.96 1.90 4.09
CA ARG A 230 -15.27 0.58 4.64
C ARG A 230 -14.92 -0.58 3.70
N MET A 231 -13.69 -0.61 3.21
CA MET A 231 -13.27 -1.66 2.26
C MET A 231 -12.98 -3.01 2.92
N ALA A 232 -12.75 -3.07 4.23
CA ALA A 232 -12.48 -4.32 4.96
C ALA A 232 -13.57 -5.41 4.78
N PRO A 233 -14.89 -5.10 4.79
CA PRO A 233 -15.94 -6.09 4.50
C PRO A 233 -15.82 -6.77 3.13
N VAL A 234 -15.22 -6.09 2.13
CA VAL A 234 -14.95 -6.70 0.81
C VAL A 234 -13.88 -7.78 0.92
N VAL A 235 -12.80 -7.49 1.66
CA VAL A 235 -11.75 -8.46 1.95
C VAL A 235 -12.32 -9.69 2.68
N GLU A 236 -13.09 -9.44 3.74
CA GLU A 236 -13.72 -10.49 4.54
C GLU A 236 -14.66 -11.38 3.70
N ALA A 237 -15.43 -10.77 2.79
CA ALA A 237 -16.35 -11.51 1.92
C ALA A 237 -15.59 -12.45 0.97
N ILE A 238 -14.49 -12.00 0.37
CA ILE A 238 -13.66 -12.83 -0.51
C ILE A 238 -13.01 -13.97 0.30
N ILE A 239 -12.44 -13.67 1.48
CA ILE A 239 -11.84 -14.68 2.35
C ILE A 239 -12.89 -15.71 2.77
N LYS A 240 -14.09 -15.29 3.13
CA LYS A 240 -15.19 -16.20 3.50
C LYS A 240 -15.62 -17.11 2.35
N GLN A 241 -15.65 -16.57 1.13
CA GLN A 241 -16.10 -17.32 -0.05
C GLN A 241 -15.05 -18.34 -0.52
N TYR A 242 -13.76 -17.96 -0.52
CA TYR A 242 -12.68 -18.71 -1.15
C TYR A 242 -11.58 -19.17 -0.18
N GLY A 243 -11.66 -18.76 1.08
CA GLY A 243 -10.73 -19.16 2.14
C GLY A 243 -11.04 -20.53 2.74
N GLY A 244 -11.60 -21.44 1.95
CA GLY A 244 -11.91 -22.80 2.37
C GLY A 244 -10.70 -23.48 2.99
N ILE A 245 -10.93 -24.07 4.16
CA ILE A 245 -10.07 -24.84 5.06
C ILE A 245 -8.86 -25.41 4.30
N SER A 246 -7.67 -24.90 4.60
CA SER A 246 -6.43 -25.64 4.36
C SER A 246 -6.54 -26.91 5.20
N GLY A 247 -7.04 -27.97 4.60
CA GLY A 247 -7.05 -29.30 5.20
C GLY A 247 -5.63 -29.71 5.50
N GLY A 248 -5.43 -30.20 6.71
CA GLY A 248 -4.22 -30.59 7.41
C GLY A 248 -3.17 -31.40 6.67
#